data_d7cf07c4af346b57be76052d122c9a05
#
_entry.id   d7cf07c4af346b57be76052d122c9a05
#
_cell.length_a   1.000
_cell.length_b   1.000
_cell.length_c   1.000
_cell.angle_alpha   90.00
_cell.angle_beta   90.00
_cell.angle_gamma   90.00
#
_symmetry.space_group_name_H-M   'P 1'
#
loop_
_entity.id
_entity.type
_entity.pdbx_description
1 polymer ?
#
loop_
_entity_poly.entity_id
_entity_poly.type
_entity_poly.pdbx_seq_one_letter_code
_entity_poly.pdbx_strand_id
1 'polypeptide(L)'
;MSHRKRLHPDGVLAPAYTGRLDSEPVPALRLPAHSMDPAEAYRYIHDELMLDGSSRLNLATFVTTWMEPQAGVLMAETFDKNLIDKDEYPATSAMEERCVAMVAELFHAPGLSDVDPGTATGVSTIGSSEAVMLAGLALKWRWRARRQAAGQTTARPNLVLGSNVQVVWEKFCRYFDVEAKYLPMEPGRYVVTPEQVREALDENTIGVVAILGTTYTGELEPVTEIAATLDDVAASGGPDVPLHVDAASGGFVVPFLQPKLKWDFRVPRVVSINVSGHKYGLTYPGIGFVVWRDKEHLPEELVFRVNYLGGDMPTFTLNFSRPGNQIVGQYYNFLRLGRDGYRRVMETLRSTASRLAEQLAGLEGMRVISDGTAIPVIAFELTGDPGFTVFDVSHELRAGGWQVPAYTMPADAEEVAVLRIVVREGFSADLARQLFADIERVCTELRKEGPLRHSSEQHFAH
;
A
#
# COMPACT_ATOMS: atom_id res chain seq x y z
N MET A 1 3.22 -60.74 -12.87
CA MET A 1 1.96 -60.20 -13.45
C MET A 1 2.17 -58.73 -13.71
N SER A 2 2.31 -58.38 -14.97
CA SER A 2 2.54 -57.00 -15.42
C SER A 2 1.27 -56.18 -15.27
N HIS A 3 1.24 -55.17 -14.38
CA HIS A 3 0.20 -54.16 -14.38
C HIS A 3 0.34 -53.32 -15.66
N ARG A 4 -0.35 -53.67 -16.71
CA ARG A 4 -0.62 -52.76 -17.81
C ARG A 4 -1.39 -51.56 -17.21
N LYS A 5 -0.69 -50.41 -17.04
CA LYS A 5 -1.39 -49.13 -16.93
C LYS A 5 -2.37 -49.05 -18.10
N ARG A 6 -3.67 -49.05 -17.82
CA ARG A 6 -4.66 -48.64 -18.82
C ARG A 6 -4.32 -47.18 -19.17
N LEU A 7 -3.73 -47.00 -20.34
CA LEU A 7 -3.68 -45.66 -20.93
C LEU A 7 -5.13 -45.22 -21.07
N HIS A 8 -5.50 -44.14 -20.40
CA HIS A 8 -6.79 -43.50 -20.62
C HIS A 8 -6.88 -43.19 -22.13
N PRO A 9 -8.02 -43.44 -22.78
CA PRO A 9 -8.19 -43.13 -24.21
C PRO A 9 -7.83 -41.71 -24.57
N ASP A 10 -8.01 -40.77 -23.63
CA ASP A 10 -7.73 -39.35 -23.77
C ASP A 10 -6.22 -39.00 -23.77
N GLY A 11 -5.34 -39.89 -23.35
CA GLY A 11 -3.87 -39.72 -23.35
C GLY A 11 -3.19 -40.04 -24.68
N VAL A 12 -3.92 -40.46 -25.69
CA VAL A 12 -3.38 -40.89 -27.01
C VAL A 12 -3.57 -39.81 -28.08
N LEU A 13 -4.46 -38.85 -27.87
CA LEU A 13 -4.73 -37.77 -28.81
C LEU A 13 -3.87 -36.55 -28.46
N ALA A 14 -3.30 -35.92 -29.48
CA ALA A 14 -2.55 -34.69 -29.28
C ALA A 14 -3.42 -33.65 -28.57
N PRO A 15 -3.02 -33.10 -27.42
CA PRO A 15 -3.84 -32.21 -26.60
C PRO A 15 -4.43 -31.00 -27.37
N ALA A 16 -3.80 -30.62 -28.48
CA ALA A 16 -4.24 -29.52 -29.32
C ALA A 16 -5.55 -29.79 -30.09
N TYR A 17 -6.03 -31.03 -30.16
CA TYR A 17 -7.21 -31.37 -30.96
C TYR A 17 -8.39 -31.89 -30.16
N THR A 18 -8.16 -32.70 -29.15
CA THR A 18 -9.24 -33.25 -28.31
C THR A 18 -8.66 -33.71 -26.97
N GLY A 19 -8.71 -32.89 -25.97
CA GLY A 19 -8.43 -33.27 -24.60
C GLY A 19 -9.71 -33.29 -23.77
N ARG A 20 -9.77 -34.11 -22.72
CA ARG A 20 -10.86 -34.07 -21.76
C ARG A 20 -11.08 -32.66 -21.19
N LEU A 21 -9.99 -31.92 -21.01
CA LEU A 21 -9.99 -30.54 -20.49
C LEU A 21 -10.57 -29.52 -21.48
N ASP A 22 -10.55 -29.85 -22.79
CA ASP A 22 -11.11 -28.94 -23.80
C ASP A 22 -12.64 -29.03 -23.89
N SER A 23 -13.22 -30.05 -23.24
CA SER A 23 -14.68 -30.35 -23.28
C SER A 23 -15.36 -30.29 -21.91
N GLU A 24 -14.63 -30.36 -20.80
CA GLU A 24 -15.19 -30.31 -19.45
C GLU A 24 -14.98 -28.92 -18.80
N PRO A 25 -16.00 -28.40 -18.11
CA PRO A 25 -15.84 -27.10 -17.42
C PRO A 25 -14.87 -27.22 -16.24
N VAL A 26 -14.23 -26.10 -15.90
CA VAL A 26 -13.33 -25.96 -14.73
C VAL A 26 -14.06 -26.42 -13.46
N PRO A 27 -13.47 -27.30 -12.63
CA PRO A 27 -14.02 -27.64 -11.33
C PRO A 27 -14.08 -26.40 -10.42
N ALA A 28 -15.27 -25.84 -10.23
CA ALA A 28 -15.43 -24.59 -9.49
C ALA A 28 -15.98 -24.77 -8.06
N LEU A 29 -16.72 -25.86 -7.79
CA LEU A 29 -17.48 -26.00 -6.53
C LEU A 29 -17.02 -27.12 -5.62
N ARG A 30 -16.31 -28.10 -6.14
CA ARG A 30 -15.89 -29.30 -5.40
C ARG A 30 -14.48 -29.69 -5.81
N LEU A 31 -13.74 -30.27 -4.88
CA LEU A 31 -12.49 -30.94 -5.24
C LEU A 31 -12.77 -32.02 -6.27
N PRO A 32 -11.99 -32.13 -7.35
CA PRO A 32 -12.10 -33.21 -8.29
C PRO A 32 -12.00 -34.58 -7.59
N ALA A 33 -12.79 -35.57 -8.03
CA ALA A 33 -12.76 -36.90 -7.44
C ALA A 33 -11.43 -37.65 -7.72
N HIS A 34 -10.70 -37.22 -8.74
CA HIS A 34 -9.45 -37.83 -9.19
C HIS A 34 -8.36 -36.76 -9.34
N SER A 35 -7.11 -37.18 -9.12
CA SER A 35 -5.95 -36.32 -9.40
C SER A 35 -5.80 -36.08 -10.90
N MET A 36 -5.30 -34.92 -11.27
CA MET A 36 -4.94 -34.50 -12.62
C MET A 36 -3.43 -34.64 -12.83
N ASP A 37 -2.98 -34.81 -14.05
CA ASP A 37 -1.58 -34.77 -14.41
C ASP A 37 -1.03 -33.34 -14.12
N PRO A 38 0.18 -33.22 -13.56
CA PRO A 38 0.74 -31.90 -13.22
C PRO A 38 0.86 -30.94 -14.42
N ALA A 39 1.21 -31.42 -15.61
CA ALA A 39 1.32 -30.59 -16.82
C ALA A 39 -0.07 -30.15 -17.32
N GLU A 40 -1.09 -30.98 -17.18
CA GLU A 40 -2.47 -30.62 -17.49
C GLU A 40 -2.99 -29.56 -16.51
N ALA A 41 -2.77 -29.75 -15.20
CA ALA A 41 -3.15 -28.76 -14.19
C ALA A 41 -2.46 -27.42 -14.41
N TYR A 42 -1.16 -27.45 -14.76
CA TYR A 42 -0.41 -26.22 -15.09
C TYR A 42 -1.03 -25.50 -16.31
N ARG A 43 -1.24 -26.22 -17.41
CA ARG A 43 -1.80 -25.62 -18.64
C ARG A 43 -3.18 -25.02 -18.36
N TYR A 44 -4.00 -25.71 -17.64
CA TYR A 44 -5.35 -25.29 -17.31
C TYR A 44 -5.38 -23.97 -16.56
N ILE A 45 -4.60 -23.88 -15.48
CA ILE A 45 -4.48 -22.65 -14.66
C ILE A 45 -3.82 -21.55 -15.47
N HIS A 46 -2.76 -21.86 -16.23
CA HIS A 46 -2.05 -20.88 -17.06
C HIS A 46 -2.97 -20.25 -18.11
N ASP A 47 -3.81 -21.07 -18.78
CA ASP A 47 -4.73 -20.60 -19.81
C ASP A 47 -5.82 -19.69 -19.21
N GLU A 48 -6.31 -20.02 -18.01
CA GLU A 48 -7.27 -19.19 -17.28
C GLU A 48 -6.64 -17.82 -16.89
N LEU A 49 -5.38 -17.80 -16.46
CA LEU A 49 -4.64 -16.58 -16.13
C LEU A 49 -4.42 -15.64 -17.34
N MET A 50 -4.53 -16.15 -18.58
CA MET A 50 -4.48 -15.29 -19.77
C MET A 50 -5.68 -14.34 -19.90
N LEU A 51 -6.75 -14.56 -19.13
CA LEU A 51 -7.90 -13.66 -19.02
C LEU A 51 -7.61 -12.44 -18.15
N ASP A 52 -6.54 -12.47 -17.35
CA ASP A 52 -6.13 -11.33 -16.54
C ASP A 52 -5.61 -10.19 -17.42
N GLY A 53 -5.88 -8.96 -16.98
CA GLY A 53 -5.40 -7.76 -17.65
C GLY A 53 -3.88 -7.58 -17.56
N SER A 54 -3.32 -6.76 -18.46
CA SER A 54 -1.92 -6.38 -18.40
C SER A 54 -1.63 -5.53 -17.16
N SER A 55 -0.79 -6.04 -16.28
CA SER A 55 -0.36 -5.31 -15.07
C SER A 55 0.33 -3.98 -15.38
N ARG A 56 0.97 -3.83 -16.53
CA ARG A 56 1.64 -2.58 -16.97
C ARG A 56 0.64 -1.47 -17.31
N LEU A 57 -0.58 -1.82 -17.74
CA LEU A 57 -1.64 -0.88 -18.10
C LEU A 57 -2.58 -0.59 -16.92
N ASN A 58 -2.37 -1.24 -15.78
CA ASN A 58 -3.13 -0.98 -14.57
C ASN A 58 -2.51 0.18 -13.79
N LEU A 59 -3.06 1.37 -13.96
CA LEU A 59 -2.63 2.61 -13.30
C LEU A 59 -3.45 2.94 -12.04
N ALA A 60 -4.34 2.03 -11.64
CA ALA A 60 -5.11 2.12 -10.41
C ALA A 60 -4.32 1.71 -9.18
N THR A 61 -3.39 0.77 -9.32
CA THR A 61 -2.67 0.19 -8.19
C THR A 61 -1.33 0.87 -7.93
N PHE A 62 -1.02 1.02 -6.65
CA PHE A 62 0.34 1.39 -6.19
C PHE A 62 1.30 0.21 -6.13
N VAL A 63 0.80 -1.01 -6.26
CA VAL A 63 1.55 -2.24 -6.03
C VAL A 63 2.55 -2.48 -7.17
N THR A 64 3.77 -2.86 -6.82
CA THR A 64 4.83 -3.27 -7.75
C THR A 64 4.41 -4.50 -8.55
N THR A 65 4.59 -4.43 -9.87
CA THR A 65 4.23 -5.49 -10.81
C THR A 65 5.41 -6.00 -11.62
N TRP A 66 6.60 -5.52 -11.34
CA TRP A 66 7.82 -5.95 -12.00
C TRP A 66 9.01 -5.89 -11.05
N MET A 67 9.85 -6.92 -11.11
CA MET A 67 11.17 -7.00 -10.47
C MET A 67 12.17 -7.59 -11.47
N GLU A 68 13.45 -7.37 -11.24
CA GLU A 68 14.52 -7.97 -12.06
C GLU A 68 14.44 -9.52 -12.02
N PRO A 69 14.80 -10.22 -13.13
CA PRO A 69 14.72 -11.68 -13.17
C PRO A 69 15.46 -12.39 -12.04
N GLN A 70 16.60 -11.84 -11.62
CA GLN A 70 17.40 -12.39 -10.51
C GLN A 70 16.63 -12.39 -9.17
N ALA A 71 15.85 -11.33 -8.92
CA ALA A 71 14.98 -11.29 -7.75
C ALA A 71 13.91 -12.38 -7.82
N GLY A 72 13.30 -12.57 -9.01
CA GLY A 72 12.32 -13.63 -9.24
C GLY A 72 12.89 -15.03 -8.98
N VAL A 73 14.11 -15.31 -9.43
CA VAL A 73 14.81 -16.58 -9.18
C VAL A 73 15.03 -16.77 -7.68
N LEU A 74 15.62 -15.79 -6.97
CA LEU A 74 15.85 -15.88 -5.52
C LEU A 74 14.54 -16.08 -4.73
N MET A 75 13.48 -15.37 -5.11
CA MET A 75 12.17 -15.53 -4.47
C MET A 75 11.60 -16.94 -4.70
N ALA A 76 11.77 -17.51 -5.90
CA ALA A 76 11.33 -18.89 -6.20
C ALA A 76 12.12 -19.94 -5.41
N GLU A 77 13.44 -19.75 -5.24
CA GLU A 77 14.31 -20.63 -4.46
C GLU A 77 13.98 -20.58 -2.94
N THR A 78 13.19 -19.63 -2.50
CA THR A 78 12.90 -19.37 -1.08
C THR A 78 11.40 -19.42 -0.73
N PHE A 79 10.56 -20.01 -1.58
CA PHE A 79 9.12 -20.20 -1.30
C PHE A 79 8.85 -21.07 -0.08
N ASP A 80 9.79 -21.96 0.27
CA ASP A 80 9.72 -22.84 1.44
C ASP A 80 10.09 -22.16 2.77
N LYS A 81 10.57 -20.91 2.75
CA LYS A 81 11.01 -20.22 3.97
C LYS A 81 9.84 -19.58 4.71
N ASN A 82 9.67 -19.96 5.97
CA ASN A 82 8.70 -19.40 6.89
C ASN A 82 9.40 -18.49 7.92
N LEU A 83 9.04 -17.23 8.00
CA LEU A 83 9.73 -16.24 8.85
C LEU A 83 9.59 -16.49 10.36
N ILE A 84 8.61 -17.28 10.79
CA ILE A 84 8.49 -17.61 12.23
C ILE A 84 9.51 -18.66 12.65
N ASP A 85 9.99 -19.50 11.74
CA ASP A 85 10.90 -20.61 12.02
C ASP A 85 12.36 -20.10 11.99
N LYS A 86 12.70 -19.24 12.96
CA LYS A 86 13.99 -18.52 13.01
C LYS A 86 15.18 -19.45 13.19
N ASP A 87 15.03 -20.53 13.94
CA ASP A 87 16.09 -21.51 14.15
C ASP A 87 16.38 -22.33 12.90
N GLU A 88 15.34 -22.64 12.13
CA GLU A 88 15.49 -23.37 10.86
C GLU A 88 16.02 -22.47 9.73
N TYR A 89 15.57 -21.19 9.71
CA TYR A 89 15.93 -20.23 8.67
C TYR A 89 16.65 -18.99 9.24
N PRO A 90 17.79 -19.14 9.91
CA PRO A 90 18.49 -18.03 10.57
C PRO A 90 18.97 -16.95 9.58
N ALA A 91 19.33 -17.34 8.36
CA ALA A 91 19.73 -16.37 7.33
C ALA A 91 18.56 -15.49 6.87
N THR A 92 17.37 -16.07 6.68
CA THR A 92 16.15 -15.32 6.29
C THR A 92 15.73 -14.40 7.43
N SER A 93 15.80 -14.86 8.69
CA SER A 93 15.52 -14.04 9.88
C SER A 93 16.51 -12.86 9.98
N ALA A 94 17.79 -13.09 9.77
CA ALA A 94 18.79 -12.02 9.74
C ALA A 94 18.57 -11.02 8.60
N MET A 95 18.05 -11.46 7.45
CA MET A 95 17.63 -10.55 6.36
C MET A 95 16.45 -9.70 6.77
N GLU A 96 15.46 -10.24 7.50
CA GLU A 96 14.36 -9.46 8.05
C GLU A 96 14.86 -8.36 8.98
N GLU A 97 15.71 -8.69 9.94
CA GLU A 97 16.30 -7.74 10.89
C GLU A 97 17.06 -6.62 10.16
N ARG A 98 17.86 -6.97 9.15
CA ARG A 98 18.57 -5.98 8.32
C ARG A 98 17.61 -5.10 7.53
N CYS A 99 16.56 -5.66 6.95
CA CYS A 99 15.54 -4.86 6.23
C CYS A 99 14.85 -3.87 7.17
N VAL A 100 14.47 -4.32 8.37
CA VAL A 100 13.87 -3.45 9.39
C VAL A 100 14.84 -2.34 9.81
N ALA A 101 16.11 -2.67 10.05
CA ALA A 101 17.12 -1.69 10.41
C ALA A 101 17.38 -0.66 9.29
N MET A 102 17.42 -1.10 8.02
CA MET A 102 17.56 -0.20 6.87
C MET A 102 16.37 0.74 6.71
N VAL A 103 15.15 0.26 6.97
CA VAL A 103 13.94 1.10 6.95
C VAL A 103 13.94 2.07 8.15
N ALA A 104 14.32 1.61 9.34
CA ALA A 104 14.44 2.45 10.53
C ALA A 104 15.48 3.58 10.32
N GLU A 105 16.63 3.25 9.73
CA GLU A 105 17.68 4.22 9.40
C GLU A 105 17.20 5.22 8.33
N LEU A 106 16.50 4.75 7.31
CA LEU A 106 15.91 5.60 6.27
C LEU A 106 14.94 6.63 6.87
N PHE A 107 14.26 6.27 7.96
CA PHE A 107 13.31 7.12 8.69
C PHE A 107 13.95 7.83 9.90
N HIS A 108 15.27 7.80 10.03
CA HIS A 108 16.04 8.47 11.09
C HIS A 108 15.61 8.06 12.50
N ALA A 109 15.35 6.76 12.72
CA ALA A 109 15.04 6.25 14.06
C ALA A 109 16.25 6.48 15.00
N PRO A 110 16.01 6.97 16.24
CA PRO A 110 17.09 7.22 17.19
C PRO A 110 17.67 5.92 17.76
N GLY A 111 18.92 5.98 18.21
CA GLY A 111 19.54 4.89 18.98
C GLY A 111 19.92 3.64 18.16
N LEU A 112 19.94 3.72 16.85
CA LEU A 112 20.39 2.63 15.99
C LEU A 112 21.89 2.41 16.14
N SER A 113 22.29 1.13 16.14
CA SER A 113 23.69 0.72 16.11
C SER A 113 24.17 0.61 14.67
N ASP A 114 25.40 1.02 14.41
CA ASP A 114 26.05 0.87 13.09
C ASP A 114 26.41 -0.60 12.76
N VAL A 115 26.40 -1.48 13.79
CA VAL A 115 26.87 -2.86 13.66
C VAL A 115 25.84 -3.91 14.08
N ASP A 116 24.77 -3.52 14.79
CA ASP A 116 23.73 -4.43 15.28
C ASP A 116 22.36 -4.02 14.75
N PRO A 117 21.81 -4.71 13.75
CA PRO A 117 20.48 -4.44 13.23
C PRO A 117 19.37 -4.70 14.24
N GLY A 118 19.58 -5.54 15.24
CA GLY A 118 18.61 -5.84 16.31
C GLY A 118 18.29 -4.67 17.24
N THR A 119 18.97 -3.52 17.10
CA THR A 119 18.65 -2.29 17.83
C THR A 119 17.43 -1.55 17.29
N ALA A 120 17.03 -1.79 16.03
CA ALA A 120 15.82 -1.24 15.46
C ALA A 120 14.57 -1.88 16.09
N THR A 121 13.59 -1.05 16.44
CA THR A 121 12.29 -1.52 16.92
C THR A 121 11.29 -1.54 15.79
N GLY A 122 11.01 -2.70 15.23
CA GLY A 122 10.11 -2.85 14.10
C GLY A 122 9.98 -4.29 13.65
N VAL A 123 9.14 -4.50 12.66
CA VAL A 123 8.93 -5.82 12.04
C VAL A 123 8.50 -5.67 10.59
N SER A 124 8.82 -6.68 9.77
CA SER A 124 8.16 -6.85 8.48
C SER A 124 6.74 -7.38 8.66
N THR A 125 5.88 -7.03 7.72
CA THR A 125 4.47 -7.42 7.67
C THR A 125 4.11 -7.88 6.26
N ILE A 126 2.96 -8.50 6.06
CA ILE A 126 2.50 -8.87 4.72
C ILE A 126 1.97 -7.66 3.91
N GLY A 127 2.09 -6.46 4.46
CA GLY A 127 1.72 -5.19 3.84
C GLY A 127 1.35 -4.15 4.88
N SER A 128 1.13 -2.89 4.43
CA SER A 128 0.76 -1.80 5.34
C SER A 128 -0.55 -2.05 6.11
N SER A 129 -1.45 -2.88 5.62
CA SER A 129 -2.67 -3.20 6.38
C SER A 129 -2.35 -3.86 7.73
N GLU A 130 -1.45 -4.84 7.77
CA GLU A 130 -0.99 -5.42 9.02
C GLU A 130 -0.16 -4.41 9.84
N ALA A 131 0.72 -3.67 9.17
CA ALA A 131 1.55 -2.65 9.81
C ALA A 131 0.73 -1.58 10.55
N VAL A 132 -0.36 -1.10 9.93
CA VAL A 132 -1.34 -0.18 10.52
C VAL A 132 -2.03 -0.78 11.75
N MET A 133 -2.47 -2.06 11.65
CA MET A 133 -3.10 -2.74 12.78
C MET A 133 -2.16 -2.81 13.99
N LEU A 134 -0.90 -3.15 13.77
CA LEU A 134 0.12 -3.22 14.82
C LEU A 134 0.43 -1.85 15.43
N ALA A 135 0.58 -0.82 14.59
CA ALA A 135 0.80 0.55 15.03
C ALA A 135 -0.37 1.08 15.86
N GLY A 136 -1.59 0.91 15.37
CA GLY A 136 -2.81 1.31 16.07
C GLY A 136 -3.02 0.59 17.40
N LEU A 137 -2.72 -0.72 17.44
CA LEU A 137 -2.73 -1.49 18.70
C LEU A 137 -1.72 -0.95 19.70
N ALA A 138 -0.49 -0.63 19.27
CA ALA A 138 0.52 -0.04 20.15
C ALA A 138 0.06 1.31 20.72
N LEU A 139 -0.55 2.18 19.90
CA LEU A 139 -1.14 3.44 20.36
C LEU A 139 -2.24 3.20 21.39
N LYS A 140 -3.18 2.27 21.14
CA LYS A 140 -4.29 1.95 22.05
C LYS A 140 -3.81 1.41 23.37
N TRP A 141 -2.87 0.46 23.36
CA TRP A 141 -2.37 -0.17 24.59
C TRP A 141 -1.54 0.81 25.45
N ARG A 142 -0.73 1.68 24.84
CA ARG A 142 -0.03 2.74 25.55
C ARG A 142 -0.98 3.75 26.18
N TRP A 143 -1.98 4.22 25.45
CA TRP A 143 -3.02 5.08 25.98
C TRP A 143 -3.74 4.41 27.14
N ARG A 144 -4.16 3.15 26.99
CA ARG A 144 -4.80 2.35 28.04
C ARG A 144 -3.95 2.26 29.31
N ALA A 145 -2.68 1.92 29.16
CA ALA A 145 -1.74 1.80 30.31
C ALA A 145 -1.59 3.13 31.05
N ARG A 146 -1.44 4.25 30.34
CA ARG A 146 -1.37 5.60 30.95
C ARG A 146 -2.66 5.93 31.73
N ARG A 147 -3.82 5.69 31.15
CA ARG A 147 -5.13 5.94 31.79
C ARG A 147 -5.33 5.08 33.04
N GLN A 148 -4.98 3.82 32.96
CA GLN A 148 -5.06 2.91 34.11
C GLN A 148 -4.12 3.34 35.25
N ALA A 149 -2.89 3.72 34.96
CA ALA A 149 -1.95 4.24 35.94
C ALA A 149 -2.45 5.52 36.64
N ALA A 150 -3.22 6.34 35.93
CA ALA A 150 -3.87 7.55 36.46
C ALA A 150 -5.24 7.27 37.13
N GLY A 151 -5.70 6.02 37.23
CA GLY A 151 -7.01 5.67 37.78
C GLY A 151 -8.20 6.15 36.95
N GLN A 152 -7.97 6.39 35.66
CA GLN A 152 -8.97 6.91 34.73
C GLN A 152 -9.62 5.78 33.92
N THR A 153 -10.82 6.04 33.39
CA THR A 153 -11.52 5.08 32.51
C THR A 153 -10.75 4.87 31.21
N THR A 154 -10.78 3.65 30.70
CA THR A 154 -10.25 3.27 29.41
C THR A 154 -11.35 2.94 28.38
N ALA A 155 -12.57 3.34 28.68
CA ALA A 155 -13.69 3.22 27.74
C ALA A 155 -13.60 4.29 26.65
N ARG A 156 -14.13 3.95 25.47
CA ARG A 156 -14.28 4.85 24.34
C ARG A 156 -12.97 5.48 23.80
N PRO A 157 -11.93 4.66 23.55
CA PRO A 157 -10.74 5.17 22.84
C PRO A 157 -11.13 5.72 21.47
N ASN A 158 -10.53 6.85 21.07
CA ASN A 158 -10.75 7.39 19.73
C ASN A 158 -9.41 7.66 19.02
N LEU A 159 -9.48 7.68 17.67
CA LEU A 159 -8.34 7.96 16.80
C LEU A 159 -8.71 9.12 15.88
N VAL A 160 -7.86 10.14 15.81
CA VAL A 160 -8.05 11.31 14.94
C VAL A 160 -7.32 11.07 13.61
N LEU A 161 -8.04 11.20 12.50
CA LEU A 161 -7.55 10.91 11.15
C LEU A 161 -8.39 11.65 10.10
N GLY A 162 -7.81 11.93 8.94
CA GLY A 162 -8.54 12.55 7.83
C GLY A 162 -9.56 11.60 7.19
N SER A 163 -10.62 12.10 6.60
CA SER A 163 -11.55 11.28 5.79
C SER A 163 -10.90 10.72 4.51
N ASN A 164 -9.69 11.19 4.18
CA ASN A 164 -8.86 10.73 3.07
C ASN A 164 -8.01 9.48 3.37
N VAL A 165 -8.19 8.85 4.55
CA VAL A 165 -7.45 7.63 4.92
C VAL A 165 -7.81 6.43 4.03
N GLN A 166 -6.90 5.48 3.96
CA GLN A 166 -7.18 4.20 3.33
C GLN A 166 -8.07 3.35 4.26
N VAL A 167 -8.96 2.55 3.68
CA VAL A 167 -9.96 1.71 4.39
C VAL A 167 -9.39 0.86 5.54
N VAL A 168 -8.10 0.59 5.56
CA VAL A 168 -7.46 -0.17 6.65
C VAL A 168 -7.59 0.52 8.00
N TRP A 169 -7.61 1.86 8.05
CA TRP A 169 -7.81 2.60 9.28
C TRP A 169 -9.26 2.47 9.80
N GLU A 170 -10.23 2.47 8.89
CA GLU A 170 -11.61 2.15 9.24
C GLU A 170 -11.73 0.72 9.81
N LYS A 171 -11.09 -0.25 9.15
CA LYS A 171 -11.01 -1.63 9.65
C LYS A 171 -10.36 -1.69 11.03
N PHE A 172 -9.24 -0.98 11.23
CA PHE A 172 -8.60 -0.91 12.55
C PHE A 172 -9.58 -0.42 13.62
N CYS A 173 -10.24 0.71 13.37
CA CYS A 173 -11.18 1.30 14.31
C CYS A 173 -12.33 0.33 14.63
N ARG A 174 -12.90 -0.29 13.62
CA ARG A 174 -14.02 -1.23 13.76
C ARG A 174 -13.62 -2.53 14.45
N TYR A 175 -12.49 -3.14 14.06
CA TYR A 175 -12.06 -4.44 14.60
C TYR A 175 -11.58 -4.36 16.04
N PHE A 176 -11.00 -3.24 16.42
CA PHE A 176 -10.41 -3.06 17.74
C PHE A 176 -11.22 -2.10 18.64
N ASP A 177 -12.46 -1.81 18.29
CA ASP A 177 -13.36 -1.00 19.10
C ASP A 177 -12.72 0.35 19.50
N VAL A 178 -12.35 1.11 18.47
CA VAL A 178 -11.83 2.48 18.53
C VAL A 178 -12.77 3.38 17.75
N GLU A 179 -13.20 4.48 18.34
CA GLU A 179 -14.01 5.48 17.66
C GLU A 179 -13.14 6.24 16.66
N ALA A 180 -13.51 6.26 15.37
CA ALA A 180 -12.85 7.08 14.37
C ALA A 180 -13.38 8.52 14.41
N LYS A 181 -12.49 9.49 14.61
CA LYS A 181 -12.79 10.93 14.46
C LYS A 181 -12.27 11.40 13.12
N TYR A 182 -13.12 11.37 12.12
CA TYR A 182 -12.79 11.78 10.78
C TYR A 182 -12.76 13.31 10.66
N LEU A 183 -11.66 13.83 10.17
CA LEU A 183 -11.50 15.25 9.82
C LEU A 183 -11.93 15.43 8.37
N PRO A 184 -12.89 16.32 8.08
CA PRO A 184 -13.46 16.46 6.75
C PRO A 184 -12.47 17.06 5.76
N MET A 185 -12.60 16.67 4.50
CA MET A 185 -11.99 17.35 3.36
C MET A 185 -12.94 18.45 2.85
N GLU A 186 -12.47 19.22 1.89
CA GLU A 186 -13.32 20.20 1.18
C GLU A 186 -12.77 20.41 -0.24
N PRO A 187 -13.58 20.85 -1.18
CA PRO A 187 -13.11 21.15 -2.53
C PRO A 187 -11.91 22.08 -2.54
N GLY A 188 -10.80 21.61 -3.13
CA GLY A 188 -9.53 22.33 -3.17
C GLY A 188 -8.59 22.07 -1.97
N ARG A 189 -9.02 21.32 -0.94
CA ARG A 189 -8.17 20.89 0.18
C ARG A 189 -8.46 19.42 0.53
N TYR A 190 -7.51 18.55 0.22
CA TYR A 190 -7.65 17.10 0.34
C TYR A 190 -6.68 16.48 1.34
N VAL A 191 -6.17 17.30 2.24
CA VAL A 191 -5.31 16.94 3.38
C VAL A 191 -5.85 17.56 4.66
N VAL A 192 -5.52 16.98 5.82
CA VAL A 192 -5.91 17.53 7.12
C VAL A 192 -5.15 18.80 7.44
N THR A 193 -5.75 19.67 8.28
CA THR A 193 -5.07 20.85 8.81
C THR A 193 -4.75 20.70 10.29
N PRO A 194 -3.73 21.40 10.80
CA PRO A 194 -3.41 21.42 12.22
C PRO A 194 -4.57 21.90 13.11
N GLU A 195 -5.38 22.84 12.62
CA GLU A 195 -6.55 23.39 13.32
C GLU A 195 -7.62 22.32 13.52
N GLN A 196 -7.95 21.57 12.46
CA GLN A 196 -8.89 20.44 12.55
C GLN A 196 -8.42 19.40 13.56
N VAL A 197 -7.11 19.08 13.55
CA VAL A 197 -6.52 18.18 14.53
C VAL A 197 -6.72 18.70 15.95
N ARG A 198 -6.40 19.98 16.21
CA ARG A 198 -6.56 20.63 17.53
C ARG A 198 -7.98 20.49 18.07
N GLU A 199 -8.98 20.76 17.24
CA GLU A 199 -10.39 20.76 17.62
C GLU A 199 -10.92 19.34 17.92
N ALA A 200 -10.33 18.31 17.29
CA ALA A 200 -10.77 16.94 17.46
C ALA A 200 -10.19 16.21 18.68
N LEU A 201 -9.15 16.77 19.32
CA LEU A 201 -8.46 16.12 20.43
C LEU A 201 -9.31 16.10 21.72
N ASP A 202 -9.27 14.97 22.41
CA ASP A 202 -9.75 14.83 23.78
C ASP A 202 -8.90 13.83 24.58
N GLU A 203 -9.24 13.59 25.84
CA GLU A 203 -8.55 12.67 26.75
C GLU A 203 -8.66 11.20 26.34
N ASN A 204 -9.59 10.85 25.45
CA ASN A 204 -9.75 9.49 24.91
C ASN A 204 -9.00 9.27 23.61
N THR A 205 -8.33 10.30 23.08
CA THR A 205 -7.56 10.21 21.84
C THR A 205 -6.30 9.37 22.05
N ILE A 206 -6.23 8.23 21.36
CA ILE A 206 -5.09 7.31 21.44
C ILE A 206 -3.91 7.76 20.57
N GLY A 207 -4.19 8.54 19.52
CA GLY A 207 -3.21 9.04 18.58
C GLY A 207 -3.85 9.87 17.48
N VAL A 208 -2.99 10.51 16.69
CA VAL A 208 -3.32 11.17 15.42
C VAL A 208 -2.61 10.42 14.31
N VAL A 209 -3.26 10.25 13.16
CA VAL A 209 -2.66 9.69 11.95
C VAL A 209 -2.44 10.80 10.93
N ALA A 210 -1.21 10.94 10.46
CA ALA A 210 -0.86 11.78 9.31
C ALA A 210 -0.41 10.91 8.15
N ILE A 211 -0.81 11.24 6.92
CA ILE A 211 -0.53 10.43 5.74
C ILE A 211 0.59 11.07 4.91
N LEU A 212 1.61 10.29 4.60
CA LEU A 212 2.67 10.67 3.69
C LEU A 212 2.41 10.07 2.30
N GLY A 213 1.66 10.81 1.48
CA GLY A 213 1.22 10.36 0.16
C GLY A 213 -0.17 9.72 0.20
N THR A 214 -1.21 10.56 0.19
CA THR A 214 -2.61 10.13 0.25
C THR A 214 -3.00 9.25 -0.94
N THR A 215 -3.93 8.34 -0.72
CA THR A 215 -4.42 7.45 -1.79
C THR A 215 -5.15 8.22 -2.88
N TYR A 216 -5.83 9.30 -2.53
CA TYR A 216 -6.68 10.06 -3.44
C TYR A 216 -5.87 10.95 -4.39
N THR A 217 -4.93 11.71 -3.87
CA THR A 217 -4.19 12.73 -4.64
C THR A 217 -2.67 12.56 -4.62
N GLY A 218 -2.15 11.75 -3.71
CA GLY A 218 -0.70 11.61 -3.51
C GLY A 218 -0.08 12.77 -2.72
N GLU A 219 -0.88 13.70 -2.17
CA GLU A 219 -0.40 14.81 -1.37
C GLU A 219 0.19 14.35 -0.03
N LEU A 220 1.03 15.19 0.55
CA LEU A 220 1.67 14.95 1.84
C LEU A 220 0.96 15.78 2.90
N GLU A 221 0.52 15.15 3.98
CA GLU A 221 -0.04 15.86 5.12
C GLU A 221 1.04 16.59 5.92
N PRO A 222 0.73 17.73 6.57
CA PRO A 222 1.70 18.61 7.21
C PRO A 222 2.15 18.06 8.58
N VAL A 223 2.97 16.99 8.56
CA VAL A 223 3.41 16.26 9.77
C VAL A 223 4.06 17.15 10.81
N THR A 224 4.90 18.10 10.38
CA THR A 224 5.62 19.01 11.29
C THR A 224 4.67 19.96 12.00
N GLU A 225 3.72 20.51 11.26
CA GLU A 225 2.72 21.46 11.76
C GLU A 225 1.71 20.78 12.68
N ILE A 226 1.27 19.57 12.32
CA ILE A 226 0.45 18.72 13.19
C ILE A 226 1.19 18.41 14.48
N ALA A 227 2.45 18.02 14.41
CA ALA A 227 3.26 17.73 15.59
C ALA A 227 3.40 18.96 16.51
N ALA A 228 3.66 20.16 15.95
CA ALA A 228 3.73 21.40 16.69
C ALA A 228 2.40 21.72 17.40
N THR A 229 1.27 21.49 16.72
CA THR A 229 -0.06 21.65 17.31
C THR A 229 -0.28 20.71 18.49
N LEU A 230 0.14 19.44 18.38
CA LEU A 230 0.06 18.48 19.48
C LEU A 230 0.94 18.87 20.67
N ASP A 231 2.13 19.45 20.41
CA ASP A 231 3.03 19.98 21.44
C ASP A 231 2.40 21.17 22.16
N ASP A 232 1.79 22.11 21.43
CA ASP A 232 1.10 23.28 21.98
C ASP A 232 -0.10 22.87 22.86
N VAL A 233 -0.90 21.90 22.43
CA VAL A 233 -2.04 21.38 23.20
C VAL A 233 -1.56 20.78 24.52
N ALA A 234 -0.54 19.93 24.48
CA ALA A 234 0.04 19.31 25.66
C ALA A 234 0.64 20.34 26.62
N ALA A 235 1.38 21.35 26.10
CA ALA A 235 1.96 22.43 26.90
C ALA A 235 0.90 23.32 27.56
N SER A 236 -0.29 23.42 26.96
CA SER A 236 -1.44 24.17 27.49
C SER A 236 -2.27 23.36 28.50
N GLY A 237 -1.83 22.16 28.90
CA GLY A 237 -2.53 21.28 29.85
C GLY A 237 -3.60 20.40 29.23
N GLY A 238 -3.67 20.32 27.91
CA GLY A 238 -4.52 19.38 27.17
C GLY A 238 -3.90 17.99 27.09
N PRO A 239 -4.53 17.06 26.32
CA PRO A 239 -4.06 15.69 26.22
C PRO A 239 -2.70 15.60 25.50
N ASP A 240 -1.80 14.76 26.04
CA ASP A 240 -0.55 14.42 25.39
C ASP A 240 -0.75 13.26 24.42
N VAL A 241 -0.96 13.59 23.14
CA VAL A 241 -1.34 12.66 22.08
C VAL A 241 -0.16 12.39 21.13
N PRO A 242 0.20 11.12 20.86
CA PRO A 242 1.25 10.77 19.91
C PRO A 242 0.80 10.88 18.45
N LEU A 243 1.79 10.98 17.55
CA LEU A 243 1.58 11.02 16.11
C LEU A 243 2.11 9.74 15.45
N HIS A 244 1.28 9.10 14.63
CA HIS A 244 1.66 8.04 13.72
C HIS A 244 1.71 8.58 12.28
N VAL A 245 2.70 8.16 11.51
CA VAL A 245 2.78 8.51 10.08
C VAL A 245 2.49 7.28 9.22
N ASP A 246 1.37 7.33 8.51
CA ASP A 246 1.08 6.36 7.46
C ASP A 246 1.85 6.74 6.18
N ALA A 247 3.02 6.16 6.04
CA ALA A 247 3.90 6.37 4.90
C ALA A 247 3.81 5.22 3.87
N ALA A 248 2.66 4.51 3.83
CA ALA A 248 2.48 3.35 2.97
C ALA A 248 2.91 3.60 1.52
N SER A 249 2.64 4.76 0.98
CA SER A 249 3.03 5.15 -0.38
C SER A 249 4.27 6.04 -0.40
N GLY A 250 4.35 7.07 0.47
CA GLY A 250 5.41 8.07 0.44
C GLY A 250 6.73 7.64 1.07
N GLY A 251 6.74 6.60 1.94
CA GLY A 251 7.91 6.23 2.73
C GLY A 251 9.14 5.75 1.93
N PHE A 252 8.93 5.24 0.71
CA PHE A 252 10.02 4.94 -0.23
C PHE A 252 10.14 5.95 -1.38
N VAL A 253 9.46 7.09 -1.30
CA VAL A 253 9.55 8.17 -2.29
C VAL A 253 10.19 9.41 -1.69
N VAL A 254 9.59 9.93 -0.62
CA VAL A 254 9.96 11.21 0.00
C VAL A 254 11.40 11.24 0.51
N PRO A 255 11.97 10.20 1.15
CA PRO A 255 13.37 10.21 1.58
C PRO A 255 14.37 10.43 0.43
N PHE A 256 14.02 10.02 -0.77
CA PHE A 256 14.90 10.11 -1.94
C PHE A 256 14.69 11.38 -2.75
N LEU A 257 13.46 11.90 -2.82
CA LEU A 257 13.11 13.08 -3.61
C LEU A 257 13.14 14.39 -2.80
N GLN A 258 12.84 14.30 -1.51
CA GLN A 258 12.72 15.44 -0.59
C GLN A 258 13.44 15.15 0.74
N PRO A 259 14.76 14.84 0.75
CA PRO A 259 15.48 14.36 1.95
C PRO A 259 15.50 15.37 3.09
N LYS A 260 15.27 16.66 2.80
CA LYS A 260 15.24 17.74 3.81
C LYS A 260 13.88 17.90 4.49
N LEU A 261 12.80 17.35 3.90
CA LEU A 261 11.47 17.40 4.49
C LEU A 261 11.45 16.55 5.77
N LYS A 262 11.04 17.17 6.88
CA LYS A 262 10.90 16.50 8.17
C LYS A 262 9.48 15.95 8.29
N TRP A 263 9.34 14.66 8.32
CA TRP A 263 8.06 13.96 8.46
C TRP A 263 8.22 12.64 9.26
N ASP A 264 9.45 12.23 9.49
CA ASP A 264 9.87 10.98 10.10
C ASP A 264 10.29 11.17 11.56
N PHE A 265 11.08 10.28 12.12
CA PHE A 265 11.54 10.35 13.50
C PHE A 265 12.43 11.56 13.83
N ARG A 266 12.79 12.41 12.88
CA ARG A 266 13.34 13.75 13.14
C ARG A 266 12.30 14.68 13.78
N VAL A 267 11.01 14.35 13.69
CA VAL A 267 9.91 15.00 14.40
C VAL A 267 9.68 14.22 15.70
N PRO A 268 9.97 14.78 16.89
CA PRO A 268 9.95 14.03 18.16
C PRO A 268 8.60 13.38 18.48
N ARG A 269 7.49 13.99 18.08
CA ARG A 269 6.13 13.52 18.34
C ARG A 269 5.73 12.29 17.50
N VAL A 270 6.45 12.00 16.41
CA VAL A 270 6.24 10.79 15.62
C VAL A 270 6.76 9.58 16.38
N VAL A 271 5.86 8.67 16.77
CA VAL A 271 6.17 7.49 17.57
C VAL A 271 6.25 6.20 16.77
N SER A 272 5.58 6.15 15.62
CA SER A 272 5.60 4.99 14.72
C SER A 272 5.34 5.39 13.27
N ILE A 273 5.86 4.60 12.35
CA ILE A 273 5.74 4.80 10.90
C ILE A 273 5.50 3.44 10.25
N ASN A 274 4.53 3.35 9.34
CA ASN A 274 4.39 2.19 8.47
C ASN A 274 4.75 2.52 7.03
N VAL A 275 5.21 1.51 6.27
CA VAL A 275 5.50 1.64 4.83
C VAL A 275 5.22 0.34 4.10
N SER A 276 4.77 0.41 2.85
CA SER A 276 4.60 -0.76 1.98
C SER A 276 5.85 -1.01 1.15
N GLY A 277 6.54 -2.12 1.39
CA GLY A 277 7.64 -2.58 0.54
C GLY A 277 7.16 -2.94 -0.87
N HIS A 278 5.93 -3.43 -0.98
CA HIS A 278 5.32 -3.83 -2.25
C HIS A 278 4.71 -2.68 -3.08
N LYS A 279 4.85 -1.42 -2.62
CA LYS A 279 4.54 -0.22 -3.42
C LYS A 279 5.86 0.34 -3.99
N TYR A 280 6.25 1.52 -3.59
CA TYR A 280 7.52 2.12 -4.03
C TYR A 280 8.79 1.52 -3.37
N GLY A 281 8.63 0.51 -2.49
CA GLY A 281 9.74 -0.35 -2.08
C GLY A 281 10.16 -1.34 -3.17
N LEU A 282 9.42 -1.38 -4.30
CA LEU A 282 9.74 -2.08 -5.54
C LEU A 282 9.78 -3.62 -5.41
N THR A 283 9.08 -4.18 -4.43
CA THR A 283 8.98 -5.63 -4.23
C THR A 283 7.56 -6.12 -4.56
N TYR A 284 7.44 -7.33 -5.07
CA TYR A 284 6.13 -7.94 -5.36
C TYR A 284 5.21 -7.97 -4.12
N PRO A 285 3.86 -8.06 -4.31
CA PRO A 285 2.87 -8.04 -3.22
C PRO A 285 3.22 -9.00 -2.07
N GLY A 286 2.98 -8.56 -0.83
CA GLY A 286 3.17 -9.38 0.36
C GLY A 286 4.24 -8.90 1.33
N ILE A 287 4.66 -7.63 1.24
CA ILE A 287 5.67 -7.05 2.14
C ILE A 287 5.34 -5.61 2.52
N GLY A 288 5.47 -5.30 3.79
CA GLY A 288 5.43 -3.98 4.40
C GLY A 288 6.26 -3.96 5.66
N PHE A 289 6.34 -2.83 6.30
CA PHE A 289 7.07 -2.64 7.56
C PHE A 289 6.31 -1.69 8.47
N VAL A 290 6.44 -1.94 9.78
CA VAL A 290 6.16 -0.96 10.82
C VAL A 290 7.42 -0.79 11.67
N VAL A 291 7.76 0.47 11.95
CA VAL A 291 8.90 0.85 12.79
C VAL A 291 8.38 1.77 13.88
N TRP A 292 8.81 1.53 15.12
CA TRP A 292 8.59 2.43 16.24
C TRP A 292 9.87 3.23 16.53
N ARG A 293 9.68 4.40 17.11
CA ARG A 293 10.78 5.26 17.50
C ARG A 293 11.81 4.56 18.37
N ASP A 294 11.33 3.79 19.33
CA ASP A 294 12.11 3.01 20.29
C ASP A 294 11.23 1.92 20.93
N LYS A 295 11.82 1.11 21.80
CA LYS A 295 11.15 0.00 22.50
C LYS A 295 10.01 0.45 23.43
N GLU A 296 10.07 1.68 23.97
CA GLU A 296 9.02 2.20 24.85
C GLU A 296 7.70 2.42 24.10
N HIS A 297 7.77 2.53 22.75
CA HIS A 297 6.60 2.74 21.90
C HIS A 297 5.95 1.44 21.44
N LEU A 298 6.55 0.27 21.72
CA LEU A 298 5.96 -1.05 21.49
C LEU A 298 5.66 -1.71 22.86
N PRO A 299 4.38 -1.73 23.30
CA PRO A 299 3.99 -2.35 24.58
C PRO A 299 4.38 -3.83 24.67
N GLU A 300 4.98 -4.24 25.78
CA GLU A 300 5.38 -5.64 26.00
C GLU A 300 4.21 -6.62 25.96
N GLU A 301 3.01 -6.19 26.38
CA GLU A 301 1.78 -6.97 26.34
C GLU A 301 1.36 -7.41 24.92
N LEU A 302 1.86 -6.75 23.89
CA LEU A 302 1.65 -7.12 22.50
C LEU A 302 2.71 -8.09 21.96
N VAL A 303 3.78 -8.38 22.73
CA VAL A 303 4.85 -9.28 22.36
C VAL A 303 4.60 -10.65 22.97
N PHE A 304 4.22 -11.61 22.16
CA PHE A 304 4.00 -12.99 22.57
C PHE A 304 5.29 -13.78 22.46
N ARG A 305 5.50 -14.75 23.35
CA ARG A 305 6.66 -15.63 23.32
C ARG A 305 6.23 -17.06 23.06
N VAL A 306 6.86 -17.69 22.09
CA VAL A 306 6.62 -19.10 21.76
C VAL A 306 7.93 -19.88 21.90
N ASN A 307 7.85 -21.13 22.39
CA ASN A 307 9.02 -21.95 22.67
C ASN A 307 8.98 -23.35 22.03
N TYR A 308 7.90 -23.67 21.32
CA TYR A 308 7.72 -25.00 20.71
C TYR A 308 8.33 -25.14 19.32
N LEU A 309 8.94 -24.08 18.79
CA LEU A 309 9.65 -24.08 17.51
C LEU A 309 11.19 -24.07 17.66
N GLY A 310 11.71 -24.47 18.86
CA GLY A 310 13.14 -24.63 19.09
C GLY A 310 13.84 -23.50 19.85
N GLY A 311 13.14 -22.55 20.43
CA GLY A 311 13.72 -21.45 21.22
C GLY A 311 12.69 -20.50 21.78
N ASP A 312 13.13 -19.51 22.60
CA ASP A 312 12.25 -18.43 23.05
C ASP A 312 12.14 -17.35 21.96
N MET A 313 11.06 -17.41 21.18
CA MET A 313 10.86 -16.52 20.03
C MET A 313 9.80 -15.47 20.33
N PRO A 314 10.18 -14.19 20.42
CA PRO A 314 9.21 -13.11 20.49
C PRO A 314 8.54 -12.92 19.15
N THR A 315 7.22 -12.81 19.16
CA THR A 315 6.40 -12.46 17.98
C THR A 315 5.31 -11.47 18.36
N PHE A 316 5.04 -10.50 17.52
CA PHE A 316 3.97 -9.53 17.69
C PHE A 316 3.22 -9.21 16.38
N THR A 317 3.51 -9.96 15.30
CA THR A 317 2.77 -9.90 14.05
C THR A 317 1.38 -10.50 14.20
N LEU A 318 0.42 -10.03 13.42
CA LEU A 318 -0.92 -10.62 13.39
C LEU A 318 -0.91 -12.02 12.78
N ASN A 319 -0.07 -12.22 11.77
CA ASN A 319 0.10 -13.52 11.12
C ASN A 319 1.26 -14.26 11.80
N PHE A 320 1.03 -15.53 12.14
CA PHE A 320 2.07 -16.38 12.71
C PHE A 320 3.04 -16.84 11.62
N SER A 321 2.57 -17.66 10.68
CA SER A 321 3.37 -18.04 9.52
C SER A 321 3.35 -16.93 8.46
N ARG A 322 4.53 -16.55 7.98
CA ARG A 322 4.71 -15.50 6.96
C ARG A 322 5.72 -15.94 5.90
N PRO A 323 5.52 -15.58 4.64
CA PRO A 323 6.41 -15.98 3.55
C PRO A 323 7.77 -15.26 3.64
N GLY A 324 8.87 -16.03 3.73
CA GLY A 324 10.23 -15.50 3.80
C GLY A 324 10.75 -14.96 2.47
N ASN A 325 10.27 -15.49 1.35
CA ASN A 325 10.67 -15.06 0.01
C ASN A 325 10.42 -13.57 -0.26
N GLN A 326 9.44 -12.95 0.38
CA GLN A 326 9.17 -11.52 0.25
C GLN A 326 10.26 -10.66 0.89
N ILE A 327 10.79 -11.09 2.04
CA ILE A 327 11.95 -10.46 2.68
C ILE A 327 13.19 -10.59 1.80
N VAL A 328 13.41 -11.76 1.21
CA VAL A 328 14.53 -11.99 0.29
C VAL A 328 14.45 -11.05 -0.91
N GLY A 329 13.26 -10.89 -1.50
CA GLY A 329 13.01 -9.95 -2.60
C GLY A 329 13.25 -8.49 -2.21
N GLN A 330 12.80 -8.09 -1.01
CA GLN A 330 13.02 -6.72 -0.51
C GLN A 330 14.51 -6.46 -0.20
N TYR A 331 15.16 -7.41 0.43
CA TYR A 331 16.59 -7.31 0.73
C TYR A 331 17.44 -7.25 -0.55
N TYR A 332 17.08 -8.05 -1.58
CA TYR A 332 17.67 -7.94 -2.90
C TYR A 332 17.60 -6.52 -3.44
N ASN A 333 16.42 -5.90 -3.42
CA ASN A 333 16.25 -4.53 -3.90
C ASN A 333 17.06 -3.51 -3.10
N PHE A 334 17.14 -3.66 -1.79
CA PHE A 334 17.95 -2.77 -0.95
C PHE A 334 19.43 -2.84 -1.31
N LEU A 335 19.96 -4.05 -1.50
CA LEU A 335 21.35 -4.23 -1.91
C LEU A 335 21.61 -3.81 -3.35
N ARG A 336 20.70 -4.19 -4.27
CA ARG A 336 20.84 -3.96 -5.70
C ARG A 336 20.77 -2.47 -6.08
N LEU A 337 19.85 -1.76 -5.47
CA LEU A 337 19.59 -0.35 -5.79
C LEU A 337 20.40 0.58 -4.89
N GLY A 338 20.44 0.31 -3.59
CA GLY A 338 20.99 1.24 -2.62
C GLY A 338 20.26 2.61 -2.69
N ARG A 339 20.74 3.60 -1.96
CA ARG A 339 20.14 4.94 -1.98
C ARG A 339 20.14 5.60 -3.35
N ASP A 340 21.21 5.43 -4.10
CA ASP A 340 21.35 6.05 -5.44
C ASP A 340 20.42 5.43 -6.47
N GLY A 341 20.24 4.11 -6.44
CA GLY A 341 19.33 3.41 -7.33
C GLY A 341 17.88 3.80 -7.05
N TYR A 342 17.45 3.76 -5.78
CA TYR A 342 16.10 4.22 -5.40
C TYR A 342 15.87 5.67 -5.81
N ARG A 343 16.81 6.57 -5.57
CA ARG A 343 16.70 7.97 -5.99
C ARG A 343 16.47 8.09 -7.50
N ARG A 344 17.31 7.43 -8.32
CA ARG A 344 17.15 7.46 -9.80
C ARG A 344 15.82 6.92 -10.27
N VAL A 345 15.34 5.81 -9.66
CA VAL A 345 14.01 5.28 -9.98
C VAL A 345 12.94 6.30 -9.63
N MET A 346 12.92 6.85 -8.42
CA MET A 346 11.91 7.82 -7.98
C MET A 346 11.95 9.12 -8.80
N GLU A 347 13.13 9.63 -9.16
CA GLU A 347 13.29 10.78 -10.04
C GLU A 347 12.71 10.52 -11.43
N THR A 348 12.91 9.32 -11.98
CA THR A 348 12.35 8.91 -13.28
C THR A 348 10.83 8.85 -13.22
N LEU A 349 10.27 8.21 -12.19
CA LEU A 349 8.82 8.12 -12.00
C LEU A 349 8.19 9.50 -11.83
N ARG A 350 8.77 10.36 -10.99
CA ARG A 350 8.32 11.74 -10.82
C ARG A 350 8.37 12.51 -12.13
N SER A 351 9.48 12.44 -12.87
CA SER A 351 9.62 13.13 -14.15
C SER A 351 8.57 12.66 -15.17
N THR A 352 8.27 11.37 -15.20
CA THR A 352 7.21 10.82 -16.06
C THR A 352 5.84 11.33 -15.65
N ALA A 353 5.56 11.33 -14.34
CA ALA A 353 4.29 11.82 -13.79
C ALA A 353 4.10 13.32 -14.09
N SER A 354 5.08 14.17 -13.75
CA SER A 354 4.95 15.61 -13.94
C SER A 354 4.79 16.01 -15.41
N ARG A 355 5.53 15.36 -16.33
CA ARG A 355 5.33 15.60 -17.78
C ARG A 355 3.94 15.21 -18.26
N LEU A 356 3.43 14.08 -17.81
CA LEU A 356 2.07 13.65 -18.16
C LEU A 356 1.03 14.61 -17.56
N ALA A 357 1.22 15.07 -16.35
CA ALA A 357 0.36 16.05 -15.69
C ALA A 357 0.35 17.40 -16.44
N GLU A 358 1.52 17.89 -16.87
CA GLU A 358 1.64 19.09 -17.70
C GLU A 358 0.86 18.96 -19.03
N GLN A 359 0.95 17.80 -19.69
CA GLN A 359 0.21 17.52 -20.92
C GLN A 359 -1.31 17.49 -20.66
N LEU A 360 -1.75 16.82 -19.58
CA LEU A 360 -3.17 16.77 -19.20
C LEU A 360 -3.72 18.15 -18.87
N ALA A 361 -2.95 18.99 -18.18
CA ALA A 361 -3.34 20.38 -17.87
C ALA A 361 -3.50 21.25 -19.13
N GLY A 362 -2.88 20.86 -20.24
CA GLY A 362 -3.03 21.51 -21.55
C GLY A 362 -4.28 21.12 -22.33
N LEU A 363 -5.00 20.07 -21.90
CA LEU A 363 -6.23 19.64 -22.57
C LEU A 363 -7.41 20.52 -22.13
N GLU A 364 -8.21 20.93 -23.12
CA GLU A 364 -9.42 21.71 -22.85
C GLU A 364 -10.39 20.98 -21.92
N GLY A 365 -10.86 21.66 -20.88
CA GLY A 365 -11.82 21.11 -19.93
C GLY A 365 -11.21 20.15 -18.92
N MET A 366 -9.89 20.14 -18.75
CA MET A 366 -9.19 19.37 -17.69
C MET A 366 -8.54 20.29 -16.66
N ARG A 367 -8.60 19.90 -15.41
CA ARG A 367 -7.88 20.52 -14.29
C ARG A 367 -7.09 19.46 -13.54
N VAL A 368 -5.78 19.63 -13.45
CA VAL A 368 -4.91 18.78 -12.64
C VAL A 368 -4.98 19.25 -11.19
N ILE A 369 -5.29 18.31 -10.29
CA ILE A 369 -5.35 18.53 -8.83
C ILE A 369 -3.99 18.24 -8.21
N SER A 370 -3.36 17.12 -8.60
CA SER A 370 -2.00 16.77 -8.19
C SER A 370 -1.17 16.38 -9.41
N ASP A 371 0.05 16.91 -9.46
CA ASP A 371 0.94 16.89 -10.63
C ASP A 371 2.07 15.85 -10.58
N GLY A 372 2.06 15.00 -9.55
CA GLY A 372 3.07 13.96 -9.38
C GLY A 372 4.38 14.44 -8.75
N THR A 373 4.47 15.69 -8.27
CA THR A 373 5.70 16.24 -7.66
C THR A 373 5.91 15.76 -6.22
N ALA A 374 4.85 15.58 -5.45
CA ALA A 374 4.90 15.10 -4.07
C ALA A 374 5.30 13.61 -4.00
N ILE A 375 4.48 12.76 -4.61
CA ILE A 375 4.78 11.37 -4.99
C ILE A 375 4.28 11.17 -6.43
N PRO A 376 4.72 10.15 -7.19
CA PRO A 376 4.37 10.00 -8.61
C PRO A 376 2.90 9.61 -8.85
N VAL A 377 1.97 10.43 -8.39
CA VAL A 377 0.51 10.25 -8.53
C VAL A 377 -0.10 11.51 -9.13
N ILE A 378 -0.90 11.33 -10.17
CA ILE A 378 -1.60 12.41 -10.85
C ILE A 378 -3.09 12.23 -10.56
N ALA A 379 -3.74 13.25 -10.05
CA ALA A 379 -5.20 13.33 -9.96
C ALA A 379 -5.68 14.52 -10.78
N PHE A 380 -6.72 14.32 -11.59
CA PHE A 380 -7.28 15.35 -12.45
C PHE A 380 -8.78 15.15 -12.63
N GLU A 381 -9.47 16.23 -12.93
CA GLU A 381 -10.92 16.27 -13.10
C GLU A 381 -11.30 16.92 -14.41
N LEU A 382 -12.57 16.80 -14.79
CA LEU A 382 -13.17 17.55 -15.87
C LEU A 382 -13.74 18.85 -15.33
N THR A 383 -13.55 19.95 -16.05
CA THR A 383 -14.11 21.27 -15.71
C THR A 383 -15.22 21.67 -16.69
N GLY A 384 -16.16 22.45 -16.20
CA GLY A 384 -17.36 22.84 -16.97
C GLY A 384 -18.36 21.68 -17.11
N ASP A 385 -19.17 21.74 -18.16
CA ASP A 385 -20.13 20.69 -18.54
C ASP A 385 -19.79 20.18 -19.96
N PRO A 386 -18.87 19.20 -20.07
CA PRO A 386 -18.48 18.67 -21.38
C PRO A 386 -19.51 17.68 -21.94
N GLY A 387 -20.62 17.38 -21.23
CA GLY A 387 -21.64 16.41 -21.61
C GLY A 387 -21.27 14.95 -21.28
N PHE A 388 -20.17 14.69 -20.59
CA PHE A 388 -19.71 13.39 -20.11
C PHE A 388 -18.92 13.53 -18.80
N THR A 389 -18.70 12.42 -18.12
CA THR A 389 -18.08 12.38 -16.78
C THR A 389 -16.69 11.72 -16.82
N VAL A 390 -15.92 11.85 -15.72
CA VAL A 390 -14.67 11.11 -15.53
C VAL A 390 -14.87 9.58 -15.56
N PHE A 391 -16.06 9.11 -15.18
CA PHE A 391 -16.43 7.69 -15.23
C PHE A 391 -16.55 7.20 -16.66
N ASP A 392 -17.12 8.02 -17.57
CA ASP A 392 -17.21 7.72 -19.00
C ASP A 392 -15.80 7.62 -19.61
N VAL A 393 -14.91 8.57 -19.30
CA VAL A 393 -13.51 8.52 -19.74
C VAL A 393 -12.80 7.25 -19.24
N SER A 394 -12.97 6.92 -17.95
CA SER A 394 -12.40 5.69 -17.37
C SER A 394 -12.92 4.44 -18.09
N HIS A 395 -14.20 4.41 -18.43
CA HIS A 395 -14.83 3.29 -19.12
C HIS A 395 -14.26 3.11 -20.53
N GLU A 396 -14.22 4.18 -21.33
CA GLU A 396 -13.71 4.12 -22.70
C GLU A 396 -12.21 3.77 -22.77
N LEU A 397 -11.40 4.23 -21.83
CA LEU A 397 -9.99 3.85 -21.73
C LEU A 397 -9.78 2.35 -21.54
N ARG A 398 -10.75 1.64 -20.94
CA ARG A 398 -10.68 0.17 -20.77
C ARG A 398 -10.72 -0.58 -22.10
N ALA A 399 -11.35 -0.03 -23.14
CA ALA A 399 -11.33 -0.63 -24.47
C ALA A 399 -9.90 -0.69 -25.05
N GLY A 400 -9.03 0.26 -24.68
CA GLY A 400 -7.60 0.26 -24.98
C GLY A 400 -6.75 -0.55 -23.98
N GLY A 401 -7.37 -1.21 -23.00
CA GLY A 401 -6.71 -1.99 -21.95
C GLY A 401 -6.22 -1.15 -20.76
N TRP A 402 -6.41 0.17 -20.75
CA TRP A 402 -6.00 1.03 -19.65
C TRP A 402 -6.94 0.93 -18.46
N GLN A 403 -6.39 0.73 -17.28
CA GLN A 403 -7.13 0.81 -16.02
C GLN A 403 -6.77 2.12 -15.31
N VAL A 404 -7.49 3.19 -15.66
CA VAL A 404 -7.40 4.51 -15.00
C VAL A 404 -8.66 4.67 -14.16
N PRO A 405 -8.60 4.57 -12.82
CA PRO A 405 -9.80 4.63 -11.99
C PRO A 405 -10.37 6.05 -11.95
N ALA A 406 -11.70 6.12 -12.00
CA ALA A 406 -12.48 7.29 -11.68
C ALA A 406 -13.20 7.08 -10.35
N TYR A 407 -13.25 8.10 -9.50
CA TYR A 407 -13.91 8.05 -8.19
C TYR A 407 -14.24 9.46 -7.71
N THR A 408 -15.16 9.55 -6.74
CA THR A 408 -15.43 10.79 -6.01
C THR A 408 -14.42 10.99 -4.89
N MET A 409 -14.14 12.23 -4.53
CA MET A 409 -13.27 12.55 -3.40
C MET A 409 -13.91 12.10 -2.08
N PRO A 410 -13.17 12.10 -0.95
CA PRO A 410 -13.69 11.68 0.35
C PRO A 410 -14.84 12.53 0.85
N ALA A 411 -15.43 12.11 1.98
CA ALA A 411 -16.50 12.81 2.67
C ALA A 411 -16.24 14.32 2.80
N ASP A 412 -17.29 15.10 2.55
CA ASP A 412 -17.37 16.55 2.45
C ASP A 412 -16.69 17.17 1.19
N ALA A 413 -16.24 16.32 0.25
CA ALA A 413 -15.75 16.74 -1.08
C ALA A 413 -16.26 15.81 -2.20
N GLU A 414 -17.34 15.05 -1.97
CA GLU A 414 -17.85 14.02 -2.88
C GLU A 414 -18.36 14.58 -4.21
N GLU A 415 -18.67 15.87 -4.28
CA GLU A 415 -19.03 16.53 -5.53
C GLU A 415 -17.89 16.62 -6.53
N VAL A 416 -16.63 16.44 -6.07
CA VAL A 416 -15.45 16.40 -6.93
C VAL A 416 -15.18 14.97 -7.35
N ALA A 417 -15.30 14.69 -8.63
CA ALA A 417 -14.95 13.39 -9.21
C ALA A 417 -13.68 13.49 -10.05
N VAL A 418 -12.78 12.54 -9.88
CA VAL A 418 -11.43 12.56 -10.45
C VAL A 418 -11.08 11.27 -11.18
N LEU A 419 -10.11 11.39 -12.09
CA LEU A 419 -9.31 10.29 -12.61
C LEU A 419 -7.95 10.30 -11.91
N ARG A 420 -7.40 9.13 -11.60
CA ARG A 420 -6.07 9.04 -10.96
C ARG A 420 -5.15 8.11 -11.73
N ILE A 421 -3.92 8.55 -11.92
CA ILE A 421 -2.84 7.78 -12.54
C ILE A 421 -1.74 7.59 -11.51
N VAL A 422 -1.45 6.34 -11.16
CA VAL A 422 -0.28 5.98 -10.35
C VAL A 422 0.86 5.61 -11.27
N VAL A 423 1.88 6.48 -11.31
CA VAL A 423 3.11 6.23 -12.07
C VAL A 423 4.05 5.40 -11.20
N ARG A 424 4.35 4.19 -11.65
CA ARG A 424 5.18 3.21 -10.94
C ARG A 424 6.12 2.49 -11.88
N GLU A 425 7.02 1.68 -11.34
CA GLU A 425 7.94 0.87 -12.14
C GLU A 425 7.19 0.06 -13.21
N GLY A 426 7.73 0.07 -14.44
CA GLY A 426 7.11 -0.54 -15.61
C GLY A 426 6.22 0.39 -16.44
N PHE A 427 5.84 1.58 -15.92
CA PHE A 427 5.14 2.60 -16.72
C PHE A 427 6.15 3.57 -17.33
N SER A 428 6.51 3.32 -18.58
CA SER A 428 7.54 4.08 -19.31
C SER A 428 7.02 5.40 -19.86
N ALA A 429 7.93 6.29 -20.26
CA ALA A 429 7.57 7.53 -20.98
C ALA A 429 6.82 7.27 -22.30
N ASP A 430 7.06 6.13 -22.95
CA ASP A 430 6.33 5.73 -24.16
C ASP A 430 4.88 5.37 -23.84
N LEU A 431 4.66 4.60 -22.76
CA LEU A 431 3.31 4.29 -22.29
C LEU A 431 2.58 5.56 -21.83
N ALA A 432 3.29 6.51 -21.20
CA ALA A 432 2.69 7.79 -20.83
C ALA A 432 2.21 8.59 -22.04
N ARG A 433 3.01 8.62 -23.13
CA ARG A 433 2.60 9.26 -24.40
C ARG A 433 1.39 8.59 -25.03
N GLN A 434 1.35 7.24 -25.04
CA GLN A 434 0.22 6.49 -25.56
C GLN A 434 -1.04 6.75 -24.74
N LEU A 435 -0.94 6.70 -23.42
CA LEU A 435 -2.05 7.02 -22.53
C LEU A 435 -2.58 8.43 -22.76
N PHE A 436 -1.69 9.42 -22.88
CA PHE A 436 -2.08 10.80 -23.17
C PHE A 436 -2.86 10.90 -24.48
N ALA A 437 -2.36 10.29 -25.56
CA ALA A 437 -3.03 10.29 -26.85
C ALA A 437 -4.40 9.59 -26.80
N ASP A 438 -4.51 8.50 -26.01
CA ASP A 438 -5.79 7.81 -25.83
C ASP A 438 -6.77 8.64 -24.99
N ILE A 439 -6.32 9.34 -23.93
CA ILE A 439 -7.17 10.26 -23.17
C ILE A 439 -7.69 11.40 -24.08
N GLU A 440 -6.82 12.03 -24.87
CA GLU A 440 -7.18 13.10 -25.80
C GLU A 440 -8.21 12.62 -26.84
N ARG A 441 -7.97 11.45 -27.43
CA ARG A 441 -8.88 10.81 -28.38
C ARG A 441 -10.24 10.51 -27.75
N VAL A 442 -10.27 9.84 -26.61
CA VAL A 442 -11.49 9.48 -25.88
C VAL A 442 -12.30 10.72 -25.54
N CYS A 443 -11.69 11.77 -25.00
CA CYS A 443 -12.39 13.01 -24.68
C CYS A 443 -12.93 13.69 -25.94
N THR A 444 -12.22 13.60 -27.06
CA THR A 444 -12.68 14.16 -28.36
C THR A 444 -13.87 13.40 -28.91
N GLU A 445 -13.86 12.07 -28.81
CA GLU A 445 -14.95 11.19 -29.24
C GLU A 445 -16.19 11.41 -28.38
N LEU A 446 -16.04 11.44 -27.05
CA LEU A 446 -17.14 11.69 -26.11
C LEU A 446 -17.78 13.08 -26.31
N ARG A 447 -17.01 14.13 -26.67
CA ARG A 447 -17.58 15.45 -27.01
C ARG A 447 -18.43 15.43 -28.27
N LYS A 448 -18.10 14.58 -29.27
CA LYS A 448 -18.79 14.51 -30.54
C LYS A 448 -20.03 13.64 -30.52
N GLU A 449 -19.93 12.48 -29.87
CA GLU A 449 -20.90 11.40 -29.94
C GLU A 449 -21.73 11.26 -28.67
N GLY A 450 -21.27 11.86 -27.56
CA GLY A 450 -21.81 11.66 -26.22
C GLY A 450 -21.40 10.30 -25.63
N PRO A 451 -21.61 10.09 -24.34
CA PRO A 451 -21.32 8.82 -23.69
C PRO A 451 -22.27 7.73 -24.19
N LEU A 452 -21.74 6.56 -24.49
CA LEU A 452 -22.55 5.35 -24.68
C LEU A 452 -23.33 5.17 -23.37
N ARG A 453 -24.67 5.15 -23.43
CA ARG A 453 -25.55 5.09 -22.27
C ARG A 453 -25.35 3.76 -21.50
N HIS A 454 -24.28 3.69 -20.72
CA HIS A 454 -24.07 2.71 -19.66
C HIS A 454 -23.98 3.44 -18.33
N SER A 455 -25.14 3.97 -17.88
CA SER A 455 -25.26 4.55 -16.59
C SER A 455 -25.29 3.45 -15.52
N SER A 456 -24.30 3.33 -14.76
CA SER A 456 -24.49 3.12 -13.34
C SER A 456 -23.48 4.02 -12.63
N GLU A 457 -23.98 4.98 -11.90
CA GLU A 457 -23.24 5.68 -10.87
C GLU A 457 -22.61 4.62 -9.98
N GLN A 458 -21.33 4.30 -10.26
CA GLN A 458 -20.55 3.50 -9.35
C GLN A 458 -20.11 4.44 -8.22
N HIS A 459 -21.00 4.64 -7.26
CA HIS A 459 -20.56 5.13 -5.96
C HIS A 459 -19.60 4.11 -5.39
N PHE A 460 -18.39 4.54 -5.08
CA PHE A 460 -17.49 3.77 -4.25
C PHE A 460 -18.12 3.75 -2.86
N ALA A 461 -18.84 2.66 -2.53
CA ALA A 461 -19.27 2.42 -1.16
C ALA A 461 -18.06 1.85 -0.40
N HIS A 462 -17.56 2.60 0.56
CA HIS A 462 -16.68 2.11 1.61
C HIS A 462 -17.47 1.29 2.63
#